data_d8da65840d6b2c0a8b334d49241a1757
#
_entry.id   d8da65840d6b2c0a8b334d49241a1757
#
_cell.length_a   1.000
_cell.length_b   1.000
_cell.length_c   1.000
_cell.angle_alpha   90.00
_cell.angle_beta   90.00
_cell.angle_gamma   90.00
#
_symmetry.space_group_name_H-M   'P 1'
#
loop_
_entity.id
_entity.type
_entity.pdbx_description
1 polymer ?
#
loop_
_entity_poly.entity_id
_entity_poly.type
_entity_poly.pdbx_seq_one_letter_code
_entity_poly.pdbx_strand_id
1 'polypeptide(L)'
;MGLDAILEDEFGEELESLMDESGRLGAAWPSGDPAYPLLRFVDLEGTTVLNRLQLAAALPEFEAFARCAPPDVRAAAAFLLKSARRASAEPHLYLRFFGD
;
A
#
# COMPACT_ATOMS: atom_id res chain seq x y z
N MET A 1 -13.93 5.65 -6.93
CA MET A 1 -13.45 4.56 -6.08
C MET A 1 -11.94 4.69 -5.93
N GLY A 2 -11.51 5.07 -4.74
CA GLY A 2 -10.11 5.29 -4.48
C GLY A 2 -9.55 4.28 -3.49
N LEU A 3 -8.24 4.18 -3.44
CA LEU A 3 -7.52 3.41 -2.45
C LEU A 3 -6.53 4.33 -1.76
N ASP A 4 -6.91 4.79 -0.56
CA ASP A 4 -6.06 5.65 0.25
C ASP A 4 -5.14 4.80 1.12
N ALA A 5 -4.00 5.34 1.49
CA ALA A 5 -3.05 4.65 2.36
C ALA A 5 -2.51 5.60 3.42
N ILE A 6 -2.37 5.09 4.63
CA ILE A 6 -1.82 5.84 5.77
C ILE A 6 -0.72 5.03 6.42
N LEU A 7 0.45 5.64 6.57
CA LEU A 7 1.51 5.10 7.40
C LEU A 7 1.28 5.62 8.81
N GLU A 8 1.06 4.72 9.76
CA GLU A 8 0.71 5.07 11.14
C GLU A 8 1.56 4.31 12.15
N ASP A 9 1.60 4.82 13.40
CA ASP A 9 2.28 4.15 14.50
C ASP A 9 1.32 3.23 15.27
N GLU A 10 1.81 2.63 16.36
CA GLU A 10 1.02 1.70 17.18
C GLU A 10 -0.17 2.35 17.89
N PHE A 11 -0.17 3.68 17.99
CA PHE A 11 -1.26 4.45 18.60
C PHE A 11 -2.26 4.96 17.57
N GLY A 12 -2.07 4.61 16.29
CA GLY A 12 -2.92 5.08 15.22
C GLY A 12 -2.61 6.50 14.76
N GLU A 13 -1.49 7.07 15.20
CA GLU A 13 -1.09 8.41 14.77
C GLU A 13 -0.57 8.37 13.34
N GLU A 14 -1.14 9.20 12.48
CA GLU A 14 -0.75 9.30 11.09
C GLU A 14 0.60 9.98 10.94
N LEU A 15 1.52 9.30 10.27
CA LEU A 15 2.86 9.82 9.97
C LEU A 15 2.95 10.36 8.55
N GLU A 16 2.38 9.64 7.60
CA GLU A 16 2.31 10.03 6.18
C GLU A 16 1.03 9.48 5.60
N SER A 17 0.51 10.13 4.56
CA SER A 17 -0.71 9.68 3.92
C SER A 17 -0.67 9.88 2.41
N LEU A 18 -1.45 9.06 1.72
CA LEU A 18 -1.66 9.12 0.28
C LEU A 18 -3.15 9.04 0.02
N MET A 19 -3.69 10.08 -0.63
CA MET A 19 -5.10 10.12 -1.01
C MET A 19 -5.23 9.84 -2.51
N ASP A 20 -6.00 8.83 -2.87
CA ASP A 20 -6.23 8.43 -4.26
C ASP A 20 -7.48 9.15 -4.80
N GLU A 21 -7.40 10.47 -4.94
CA GLU A 21 -8.53 11.31 -5.33
C GLU A 21 -9.10 10.96 -6.69
N SER A 22 -8.25 10.58 -7.63
CA SER A 22 -8.69 10.20 -8.98
C SER A 22 -9.22 8.77 -9.08
N GLY A 23 -8.95 7.93 -8.07
CA GLY A 23 -9.29 6.51 -8.10
C GLY A 23 -8.35 5.66 -8.97
N ARG A 24 -7.29 6.24 -9.49
CA ARG A 24 -6.40 5.53 -10.41
C ARG A 24 -5.53 4.48 -9.75
N LEU A 25 -5.12 4.72 -8.51
CA LEU A 25 -4.38 3.72 -7.76
C LEU A 25 -5.26 2.49 -7.52
N GLY A 26 -6.50 2.70 -7.07
CA GLY A 26 -7.43 1.59 -6.87
C GLY A 26 -7.69 0.81 -8.16
N ALA A 27 -7.86 1.53 -9.28
CA ALA A 27 -8.09 0.89 -10.58
C ALA A 27 -6.89 0.08 -11.05
N ALA A 28 -5.68 0.48 -10.70
CA ALA A 28 -4.44 -0.22 -11.09
C ALA A 28 -4.00 -1.28 -10.10
N TRP A 29 -4.66 -1.38 -8.95
CA TRP A 29 -4.25 -2.31 -7.90
C TRP A 29 -4.32 -3.77 -8.36
N PRO A 30 -3.32 -4.61 -8.02
CA PRO A 30 -3.28 -6.01 -8.45
C PRO A 30 -4.23 -6.90 -7.65
N SER A 31 -5.48 -6.52 -7.58
CA SER A 31 -6.52 -7.23 -6.84
C SER A 31 -6.75 -8.60 -7.44
N GLY A 32 -6.66 -9.65 -6.62
CA GLY A 32 -6.85 -11.01 -7.08
C GLY A 32 -5.74 -11.58 -7.94
N ASP A 33 -4.68 -10.83 -8.20
CA ASP A 33 -3.57 -11.28 -9.05
C ASP A 33 -2.64 -12.22 -8.26
N PRO A 34 -2.50 -13.50 -8.68
CA PRO A 34 -1.65 -14.45 -7.95
C PRO A 34 -0.16 -14.09 -7.97
N ALA A 35 0.29 -13.21 -8.86
CA ALA A 35 1.65 -12.70 -8.86
C ALA A 35 1.92 -11.76 -7.67
N TYR A 36 0.86 -11.34 -6.98
CA TYR A 36 0.92 -10.47 -5.80
C TYR A 36 0.27 -11.17 -4.61
N PRO A 37 0.93 -12.18 -4.01
CA PRO A 37 0.29 -13.06 -3.02
C PRO A 37 -0.18 -12.36 -1.74
N LEU A 38 0.36 -11.19 -1.41
CA LEU A 38 -0.09 -10.40 -0.26
C LEU A 38 -0.93 -9.19 -0.69
N LEU A 39 -0.46 -8.42 -1.69
CA LEU A 39 -1.15 -7.20 -2.10
C LEU A 39 -2.52 -7.49 -2.75
N ARG A 40 -2.72 -8.67 -3.30
CA ARG A 40 -4.01 -9.05 -3.86
C ARG A 40 -5.14 -9.08 -2.84
N PHE A 41 -4.79 -9.17 -1.55
CA PHE A 41 -5.76 -9.22 -0.47
C PHE A 41 -6.07 -7.86 0.15
N VAL A 42 -5.48 -6.77 -0.35
CA VAL A 42 -5.90 -5.44 0.05
C VAL A 42 -7.33 -5.24 -0.43
N ASP A 43 -8.23 -4.96 0.51
CA ASP A 43 -9.65 -4.85 0.23
C ASP A 43 -9.96 -3.47 -0.38
N LEU A 44 -10.36 -3.47 -1.64
CA LEU A 44 -10.70 -2.23 -2.35
C LEU A 44 -12.02 -1.61 -1.89
N GLU A 45 -12.77 -2.34 -1.05
CA GLU A 45 -14.07 -1.89 -0.54
C GLU A 45 -14.10 -1.81 0.99
N GLY A 46 -12.94 -1.80 1.62
CA GLY A 46 -12.86 -1.80 3.08
C GLY A 46 -11.49 -1.38 3.58
N THR A 47 -11.17 -1.78 4.80
CA THR A 47 -9.91 -1.43 5.45
C THR A 47 -8.99 -2.64 5.52
N THR A 48 -7.72 -2.44 5.18
CA THR A 48 -6.67 -3.46 5.31
C THR A 48 -5.49 -2.86 6.05
N VAL A 49 -4.98 -3.55 7.05
CA VAL A 49 -3.80 -3.12 7.80
C VAL A 49 -2.70 -4.16 7.62
N LEU A 50 -1.54 -3.72 7.18
CA LEU A 50 -0.36 -4.57 7.06
C LEU A 50 0.63 -4.23 8.17
N ASN A 51 1.08 -5.24 8.89
CA ASN A 51 2.06 -5.10 9.95
C ASN A 51 3.50 -5.22 9.39
N ARG A 52 4.48 -5.02 10.27
CA ARG A 52 5.90 -5.05 9.88
C ARG A 52 6.30 -6.34 9.15
N LEU A 53 5.85 -7.48 9.64
CA LEU A 53 6.22 -8.76 9.05
C LEU A 53 5.57 -8.97 7.67
N GLN A 54 4.31 -8.58 7.55
CA GLN A 54 3.60 -8.64 6.26
C GLN A 54 4.23 -7.69 5.26
N LEU A 55 4.61 -6.49 5.70
CA LEU A 55 5.26 -5.50 4.82
C LEU A 55 6.63 -5.99 4.37
N ALA A 56 7.42 -6.60 5.25
CA ALA A 56 8.70 -7.18 4.88
C ALA A 56 8.53 -8.27 3.80
N ALA A 57 7.53 -9.14 3.98
CA ALA A 57 7.24 -10.19 3.02
C ALA A 57 6.72 -9.63 1.69
N ALA A 58 6.01 -8.49 1.74
CA ALA A 58 5.41 -7.88 0.55
C ALA A 58 6.35 -6.93 -0.20
N LEU A 59 7.56 -6.65 0.31
CA LEU A 59 8.46 -5.71 -0.36
C LEU A 59 8.70 -6.03 -1.84
N PRO A 60 8.97 -7.30 -2.24
CA PRO A 60 9.13 -7.60 -3.66
C PRO A 60 7.88 -7.26 -4.49
N GLU A 61 6.70 -7.37 -3.90
CA GLU A 61 5.45 -7.03 -4.58
C GLU A 61 5.31 -5.52 -4.76
N PHE A 62 5.63 -4.73 -3.73
CA PHE A 62 5.65 -3.27 -3.86
C PHE A 62 6.67 -2.82 -4.90
N GLU A 63 7.83 -3.47 -4.95
CA GLU A 63 8.85 -3.17 -5.95
C GLU A 63 8.37 -3.48 -7.37
N ALA A 64 7.74 -4.64 -7.56
CA ALA A 64 7.18 -5.02 -8.85
C ALA A 64 6.07 -4.05 -9.28
N PHE A 65 5.21 -3.69 -8.35
CA PHE A 65 4.13 -2.74 -8.62
C PHE A 65 4.69 -1.38 -9.04
N ALA A 66 5.71 -0.90 -8.34
CA ALA A 66 6.34 0.38 -8.68
C ALA A 66 7.01 0.36 -10.06
N ARG A 67 7.62 -0.78 -10.44
CA ARG A 67 8.25 -0.92 -11.76
C ARG A 67 7.23 -0.94 -12.90
N CYS A 68 6.07 -1.53 -12.65
CA CYS A 68 5.07 -1.79 -13.69
C CYS A 68 3.94 -0.78 -13.70
N ALA A 69 3.93 0.18 -12.77
CA ALA A 69 2.84 1.13 -12.62
C ALA A 69 2.69 2.03 -13.85
N PRO A 70 1.45 2.29 -14.29
CA PRO A 70 1.20 3.28 -15.34
C PRO A 70 1.71 4.66 -14.92
N PRO A 71 2.00 5.56 -15.87
CA PRO A 71 2.57 6.87 -15.54
C PRO A 71 1.77 7.68 -14.52
N ASP A 72 0.44 7.58 -14.54
CA ASP A 72 -0.44 8.31 -13.63
C ASP A 72 -0.54 7.69 -12.23
N VAL A 73 0.03 6.50 -12.03
CA VAL A 73 0.05 5.81 -10.73
C VAL A 73 1.48 5.73 -10.17
N ARG A 74 2.46 6.14 -10.95
CA ARG A 74 3.88 5.95 -10.60
C ARG A 74 4.27 6.63 -9.30
N ALA A 75 3.81 7.85 -9.06
CA ALA A 75 4.12 8.58 -7.83
C ALA A 75 3.50 7.90 -6.61
N ALA A 76 2.27 7.42 -6.72
CA ALA A 76 1.59 6.69 -5.66
C ALA A 76 2.31 5.38 -5.36
N ALA A 77 2.71 4.64 -6.39
CA ALA A 77 3.45 3.40 -6.22
C ALA A 77 4.80 3.62 -5.52
N ALA A 78 5.51 4.70 -5.87
CA ALA A 78 6.77 5.07 -5.23
C ALA A 78 6.57 5.42 -3.75
N PHE A 79 5.50 6.16 -3.43
CA PHE A 79 5.15 6.47 -2.04
C PHE A 79 4.92 5.19 -1.23
N LEU A 80 4.14 4.26 -1.77
CA LEU A 80 3.83 2.99 -1.10
C LEU A 80 5.08 2.15 -0.87
N LEU A 81 5.97 2.07 -1.86
CA LEU A 81 7.23 1.34 -1.71
C LEU A 81 8.10 1.94 -0.62
N LYS A 82 8.23 3.27 -0.59
CA LYS A 82 9.00 3.97 0.44
C LYS A 82 8.41 3.73 1.83
N SER A 83 7.09 3.84 1.96
CA SER A 83 6.38 3.61 3.23
C SER A 83 6.52 2.17 3.69
N ALA A 84 6.41 1.21 2.78
CA ALA A 84 6.56 -0.20 3.10
C ALA A 84 7.99 -0.52 3.56
N ARG A 85 9.00 0.06 2.92
CA ARG A 85 10.39 -0.10 3.34
C ARG A 85 10.60 0.43 4.75
N ARG A 86 10.09 1.63 5.04
CA ARG A 86 10.20 2.23 6.37
C ARG A 86 9.50 1.37 7.42
N ALA A 87 8.27 0.98 7.17
CA ALA A 87 7.47 0.21 8.13
C ALA A 87 8.01 -1.21 8.34
N SER A 88 8.71 -1.78 7.35
CA SER A 88 9.34 -3.09 7.51
C SER A 88 10.64 -3.02 8.31
N ALA A 89 11.28 -1.85 8.37
CA ALA A 89 12.56 -1.64 9.05
C ALA A 89 12.41 -1.11 10.48
N GLU A 90 11.30 -0.42 10.79
CA GLU A 90 11.05 0.18 12.09
C GLU A 90 9.92 -0.56 12.80
N PRO A 91 10.07 -0.91 14.10
CA PRO A 91 8.99 -1.57 14.85
C PRO A 91 7.82 -0.61 15.06
N HIS A 92 6.62 -1.20 15.27
CA HIS A 92 5.41 -0.46 15.62
C HIS A 92 4.89 0.49 14.55
N LEU A 93 5.24 0.26 13.29
CA LEU A 93 4.65 0.97 12.16
C LEU A 93 3.74 0.03 11.36
N TYR A 94 2.68 0.61 10.81
CA TYR A 94 1.66 -0.11 10.05
C TYR A 94 1.31 0.68 8.81
N LEU A 95 0.97 -0.03 7.75
CA LEU A 95 0.42 0.60 6.55
C LEU A 95 -1.05 0.22 6.46
N ARG A 96 -1.92 1.21 6.57
CA ARG A 96 -3.37 1.03 6.54
C ARG A 96 -3.91 1.51 5.21
N PHE A 97 -4.68 0.65 4.57
CA PHE A 97 -5.36 0.98 3.30
C PHE A 97 -6.84 1.17 3.55
N PHE A 98 -7.42 2.17 2.90
CA PHE A 98 -8.86 2.43 2.90
C PHE A 98 -9.38 2.38 1.48
N GLY A 99 -10.17 1.34 1.16
CA GLY A 99 -10.89 1.26 -0.09
C GLY A 99 -12.31 1.84 0.06
N ASP A 100 -12.92 2.27 -1.03
CA ASP A 100 -14.30 2.73 -1.01
C ASP A 100 -15.17 2.18 -2.17
#